data_961820798f5efc7f842684711d45dbfe
#
_entry.id   961820798f5efc7f842684711d45dbfe
#
_cell.length_a   1.000
_cell.length_b   1.000
_cell.length_c   1.000
_cell.angle_alpha   90.00
_cell.angle_beta   90.00
_cell.angle_gamma   90.00
#
_symmetry.space_group_name_H-M   'P 1'
#
loop_
_entity.id
_entity.type
_entity.pdbx_description
1 polymer ?
#
loop_
_entity_poly.entity_id
_entity_poly.type
_entity_poly.pdbx_seq_one_letter_code
_entity_poly.pdbx_strand_id
1 'polypeptide(L)'
;MKVLVIQPEQEPEVREINGDLSSLQAVVGGLIEAVYPFDEPVALICNEEGKISGLPWNRCLRDAEGDILDILAGTFFLCGAPPDSEDFVSLTEEQLQRYAARFAVPELILRLGERFLVLPYKKEAGSKANGNSGRAEKKEGR
;
A
#
# COMPACT_ATOMS: atom_id res chain seq x y z
N MET A 1 10.21 -2.90 -14.47
CA MET A 1 9.17 -3.88 -14.07
C MET A 1 7.94 -3.13 -13.58
N LYS A 2 6.78 -3.64 -13.93
CA LYS A 2 5.53 -3.00 -13.54
C LYS A 2 5.08 -3.50 -12.19
N VAL A 3 4.85 -2.57 -11.27
CA VAL A 3 4.43 -2.88 -9.91
C VAL A 3 3.19 -2.05 -9.58
N LEU A 4 2.51 -2.45 -8.52
CA LEU A 4 1.36 -1.70 -8.02
C LEU A 4 1.76 -1.06 -6.72
N VAL A 5 1.81 0.27 -6.70
CA VAL A 5 2.24 1.04 -5.52
C VAL A 5 1.01 1.51 -4.76
N ILE A 6 1.00 1.26 -3.46
CA ILE A 6 -0.11 1.66 -2.59
C ILE A 6 0.46 2.61 -1.54
N GLN A 7 0.00 3.86 -1.59
CA GLN A 7 0.42 4.89 -0.66
C GLN A 7 -0.72 5.21 0.31
N PRO A 8 -0.40 5.68 1.51
CA PRO A 8 -1.45 6.07 2.45
C PRO A 8 -2.39 7.11 1.84
N GLU A 9 -3.69 6.91 2.00
CA GLU A 9 -4.74 7.84 1.58
C GLU A 9 -4.85 8.03 0.07
N GLN A 10 -4.18 7.17 -0.72
CA GLN A 10 -4.18 7.27 -2.18
C GLN A 10 -4.74 5.98 -2.79
N GLU A 11 -5.28 6.12 -4.00
CA GLU A 11 -5.65 4.94 -4.77
C GLU A 11 -4.38 4.26 -5.30
N PRO A 12 -4.43 2.95 -5.54
CA PRO A 12 -3.27 2.25 -6.07
C PRO A 12 -2.81 2.83 -7.41
N GLU A 13 -1.52 2.79 -7.63
CA GLU A 13 -0.91 3.37 -8.82
C GLU A 13 0.00 2.34 -9.48
N VAL A 14 -0.20 2.09 -10.78
CA VAL A 14 0.73 1.27 -11.54
C VAL A 14 1.97 2.10 -11.84
N ARG A 15 3.14 1.55 -11.54
CA ARG A 15 4.37 2.28 -11.72
C ARG A 15 5.43 1.37 -12.34
N GLU A 16 6.21 1.92 -13.23
CA GLU A 16 7.35 1.21 -13.81
C GLU A 16 8.59 1.56 -13.00
N ILE A 17 9.27 0.56 -12.45
CA ILE A 17 10.49 0.80 -11.67
C ILE A 17 11.58 -0.17 -12.11
N ASN A 18 12.82 0.16 -11.78
CA ASN A 18 13.90 -0.78 -11.97
C ASN A 18 13.86 -1.84 -10.87
N GLY A 19 14.40 -3.01 -11.17
CA GLY A 19 14.34 -4.12 -10.24
C GLY A 19 15.50 -4.23 -9.27
N ASP A 20 16.43 -3.27 -9.29
CA ASP A 20 17.58 -3.30 -8.39
C ASP A 20 17.15 -2.89 -6.97
N LEU A 21 17.93 -3.31 -5.98
CA LEU A 21 17.60 -3.09 -4.58
C LEU A 21 17.40 -1.60 -4.27
N SER A 22 18.25 -0.75 -4.82
CA SER A 22 18.18 0.68 -4.57
C SER A 22 16.84 1.26 -5.03
N SER A 23 16.35 0.81 -6.17
CA SER A 23 15.06 1.27 -6.69
C SER A 23 13.90 0.79 -5.84
N LEU A 24 13.97 -0.46 -5.35
CA LEU A 24 12.93 -0.99 -4.48
C LEU A 24 12.90 -0.21 -3.17
N GLN A 25 14.07 0.06 -2.61
CA GLN A 25 14.17 0.81 -1.36
C GLN A 25 13.63 2.23 -1.53
N ALA A 26 13.85 2.84 -2.69
CA ALA A 26 13.38 4.20 -2.93
C ALA A 26 11.87 4.28 -2.86
N VAL A 27 11.16 3.24 -3.32
CA VAL A 27 9.70 3.25 -3.29
C VAL A 27 9.17 3.25 -1.86
N VAL A 28 9.76 2.42 -0.99
CA VAL A 28 9.24 2.29 0.38
C VAL A 28 9.94 3.21 1.37
N GLY A 29 11.00 3.88 0.94
CA GLY A 29 11.68 4.87 1.78
C GLY A 29 12.62 4.28 2.80
N GLY A 30 13.17 3.09 2.56
CA GLY A 30 14.11 2.47 3.50
C GLY A 30 14.37 1.02 3.17
N LEU A 31 14.86 0.29 4.15
CA LEU A 31 15.12 -1.13 3.97
C LEU A 31 13.82 -1.87 3.69
N ILE A 32 13.90 -2.87 2.84
CA ILE A 32 12.70 -3.58 2.40
C ILE A 32 12.51 -4.88 3.18
N GLU A 33 11.26 -5.25 3.32
CA GLU A 33 10.84 -6.56 3.78
C GLU A 33 9.87 -7.11 2.75
N ALA A 34 10.04 -8.37 2.38
CA ALA A 34 9.15 -9.03 1.43
C ALA A 34 8.29 -10.03 2.20
N VAL A 35 6.98 -9.93 2.02
CA VAL A 35 6.05 -10.90 2.61
C VAL A 35 5.19 -11.47 1.49
N TYR A 36 4.63 -12.64 1.73
CA TYR A 36 3.93 -13.40 0.70
C TYR A 36 2.54 -13.80 1.19
N PRO A 37 1.63 -12.83 1.33
CA PRO A 37 0.33 -13.11 1.95
C PRO A 37 -0.73 -13.67 1.00
N PHE A 38 -0.40 -13.85 -0.27
CA PHE A 38 -1.38 -14.25 -1.28
C PHE A 38 -1.14 -15.68 -1.73
N ASP A 39 -2.21 -16.32 -2.24
CA ASP A 39 -2.12 -17.68 -2.74
C ASP A 39 -1.64 -17.71 -4.20
N GLU A 40 -0.67 -16.90 -4.54
CA GLU A 40 -0.07 -16.88 -5.85
C GLU A 40 1.31 -16.24 -5.74
N PRO A 41 2.16 -16.38 -6.76
CA PRO A 41 3.54 -15.90 -6.66
C PRO A 41 3.64 -14.38 -6.81
N VAL A 42 3.15 -13.68 -5.81
CA VAL A 42 3.17 -12.22 -5.70
C VAL A 42 3.77 -11.88 -4.35
N ALA A 43 4.71 -10.94 -4.35
CA ALA A 43 5.33 -10.45 -3.13
C ALA A 43 4.77 -9.08 -2.80
N LEU A 44 4.62 -8.83 -1.52
CA LEU A 44 4.31 -7.50 -0.98
C LEU A 44 5.59 -6.97 -0.37
N ILE A 45 6.08 -5.85 -0.89
CA ILE A 45 7.34 -5.25 -0.46
C ILE A 45 7.00 -4.00 0.36
N CYS A 46 7.45 -3.97 1.60
CA CYS A 46 7.17 -2.86 2.49
C CYS A 46 8.44 -2.41 3.19
N ASN A 47 8.33 -1.30 3.92
CA ASN A 47 9.44 -0.80 4.71
C ASN A 47 9.59 -1.68 5.94
N GLU A 48 10.80 -2.22 6.13
CA GLU A 48 11.07 -3.16 7.22
C GLU A 48 10.79 -2.53 8.57
N GLU A 49 10.98 -1.23 8.72
CA GLU A 49 10.84 -0.55 9.99
C GLU A 49 9.69 0.45 10.02
N GLY A 50 8.72 0.30 9.10
CA GLY A 50 7.66 1.28 8.97
C GLY A 50 6.89 1.57 10.24
N LYS A 51 6.54 0.52 10.99
CA LYS A 51 5.77 0.70 12.22
C LYS A 51 6.62 1.31 13.32
N ILE A 52 7.88 0.88 13.43
CA ILE A 52 8.79 1.38 14.44
C ILE A 52 9.14 2.85 14.17
N SER A 53 9.31 3.19 12.90
CA SER A 53 9.66 4.55 12.49
C SER A 53 8.47 5.50 12.52
N GLY A 54 7.26 5.00 12.78
CA GLY A 54 6.09 5.85 12.85
C GLY A 54 5.59 6.31 11.51
N LEU A 55 5.81 5.54 10.45
CA LEU A 55 5.27 5.89 9.15
C LEU A 55 3.73 5.83 9.20
N PRO A 56 3.06 6.63 8.39
CA PRO A 56 1.58 6.64 8.42
C PRO A 56 0.99 5.27 8.13
N TRP A 57 -0.07 4.92 8.85
CA TRP A 57 -0.82 3.70 8.56
C TRP A 57 -1.39 3.79 7.15
N ASN A 58 -1.43 2.66 6.45
CA ASN A 58 -1.80 2.63 5.03
C ASN A 58 -3.03 1.76 4.79
N ARG A 59 -2.87 0.46 4.90
CA ARG A 59 -3.96 -0.48 4.61
C ARG A 59 -3.89 -1.64 5.58
N CYS A 60 -5.04 -2.26 5.81
CA CYS A 60 -5.09 -3.54 6.49
C CYS A 60 -4.87 -4.65 5.49
N LEU A 61 -4.14 -5.67 5.91
CA LEU A 61 -3.96 -6.88 5.14
C LEU A 61 -4.94 -7.91 5.71
N ARG A 62 -5.84 -8.41 4.88
CA ARG A 62 -6.92 -9.30 5.34
C ARG A 62 -6.80 -10.67 4.69
N ASP A 63 -7.32 -11.68 5.39
CA ASP A 63 -7.38 -13.03 4.84
C ASP A 63 -8.67 -13.19 4.01
N ALA A 64 -8.92 -14.42 3.55
CA ALA A 64 -10.06 -14.69 2.67
C ALA A 64 -11.40 -14.46 3.36
N GLU A 65 -11.44 -14.56 4.68
CA GLU A 65 -12.65 -14.31 5.45
C GLU A 65 -12.84 -12.85 5.81
N GLY A 66 -11.90 -11.99 5.45
CA GLY A 66 -11.97 -10.57 5.76
C GLY A 66 -11.37 -10.19 7.09
N ASP A 67 -10.80 -11.15 7.81
CA ASP A 67 -10.15 -10.86 9.08
C ASP A 67 -8.81 -10.18 8.88
N ILE A 68 -8.47 -9.26 9.76
CA ILE A 68 -7.25 -8.50 9.65
C ILE A 68 -6.06 -9.36 10.10
N LEU A 69 -5.12 -9.59 9.19
CA LEU A 69 -3.89 -10.30 9.49
C LEU A 69 -2.79 -9.36 9.98
N ASP A 70 -2.75 -8.16 9.42
CA ASP A 70 -1.71 -7.19 9.73
C ASP A 70 -2.17 -5.82 9.30
N ILE A 71 -1.53 -4.79 9.82
CA ILE A 71 -1.76 -3.41 9.41
C ILE A 71 -0.43 -2.87 8.89
N LEU A 72 -0.45 -2.37 7.67
CA LEU A 72 0.76 -1.93 6.99
C LEU A 72 0.96 -0.43 7.18
N ALA A 73 2.18 -0.04 7.50
CA ALA A 73 2.56 1.36 7.70
C ALA A 73 3.49 1.79 6.56
N GLY A 74 3.23 2.96 6.00
CA GLY A 74 4.03 3.49 4.92
C GLY A 74 3.65 2.93 3.56
N THR A 75 4.30 3.45 2.54
CA THR A 75 4.10 2.98 1.17
C THR A 75 4.59 1.55 1.00
N PHE A 76 3.82 0.74 0.32
CA PHE A 76 4.24 -0.61 -0.07
C PHE A 76 3.88 -0.85 -1.52
N PHE A 77 4.43 -1.91 -2.10
CA PHE A 77 4.07 -2.24 -3.48
C PHE A 77 4.03 -3.75 -3.66
N LEU A 78 3.34 -4.16 -4.72
CA LEU A 78 3.21 -5.57 -5.08
C LEU A 78 3.96 -5.81 -6.37
N CYS A 79 4.64 -6.95 -6.45
CA CYS A 79 5.35 -7.36 -7.66
C CYS A 79 5.25 -8.88 -7.80
N GLY A 80 5.64 -9.39 -8.96
CA GLY A 80 5.66 -10.83 -9.19
C GLY A 80 6.85 -11.46 -8.50
N ALA A 81 6.67 -12.67 -7.99
CA ALA A 81 7.72 -13.39 -7.27
C ALA A 81 7.67 -14.87 -7.65
N PRO A 82 8.07 -15.23 -8.88
CA PRO A 82 8.01 -16.64 -9.30
C PRO A 82 8.87 -17.50 -8.40
N PRO A 83 8.39 -18.69 -8.02
CA PRO A 83 9.14 -19.54 -7.08
C PRO A 83 10.45 -20.08 -7.63
N ASP A 84 10.59 -20.10 -8.96
CA ASP A 84 11.79 -20.62 -9.59
C ASP A 84 12.79 -19.54 -9.97
N SER A 85 12.61 -18.31 -9.46
CA SER A 85 13.50 -17.20 -9.75
C SER A 85 13.84 -16.49 -8.46
N GLU A 86 15.06 -15.96 -8.40
CA GLU A 86 15.46 -15.11 -7.27
C GLU A 86 15.12 -13.66 -7.51
N ASP A 87 14.68 -13.32 -8.71
CA ASP A 87 14.39 -11.94 -9.06
C ASP A 87 12.88 -11.68 -8.98
N PHE A 88 12.53 -10.50 -8.50
CA PHE A 88 11.15 -10.04 -8.62
C PHE A 88 10.88 -9.64 -10.06
N VAL A 89 9.64 -9.80 -10.50
CA VAL A 89 9.25 -9.52 -11.88
C VAL A 89 7.98 -8.67 -11.88
N SER A 90 7.59 -8.21 -13.06
CA SER A 90 6.36 -7.44 -13.22
C SER A 90 5.14 -8.25 -12.81
N LEU A 91 4.13 -7.57 -12.29
CA LEU A 91 2.80 -8.15 -12.20
C LEU A 91 2.21 -8.27 -13.61
N THR A 92 1.37 -9.27 -13.82
CA THR A 92 0.62 -9.34 -15.06
C THR A 92 -0.49 -8.30 -15.07
N GLU A 93 -1.05 -8.03 -16.26
CA GLU A 93 -2.17 -7.08 -16.35
C GLU A 93 -3.34 -7.52 -15.49
N GLU A 94 -3.64 -8.81 -15.48
CA GLU A 94 -4.72 -9.32 -14.66
C GLU A 94 -4.46 -9.10 -13.18
N GLN A 95 -3.21 -9.35 -12.75
CA GLN A 95 -2.83 -9.13 -11.35
C GLN A 95 -2.92 -7.66 -10.99
N LEU A 96 -2.46 -6.78 -11.88
CA LEU A 96 -2.55 -5.34 -11.63
C LEU A 96 -3.99 -4.92 -11.40
N GLN A 97 -4.91 -5.39 -12.25
CA GLN A 97 -6.31 -5.03 -12.12
C GLN A 97 -6.92 -5.61 -10.85
N ARG A 98 -6.63 -6.85 -10.55
CA ARG A 98 -7.23 -7.54 -9.41
C ARG A 98 -6.76 -6.93 -8.09
N TYR A 99 -5.48 -6.68 -7.97
CA TYR A 99 -4.95 -6.08 -6.74
C TYR A 99 -5.29 -4.60 -6.63
N ALA A 100 -5.38 -3.88 -7.75
CA ALA A 100 -5.84 -2.51 -7.71
C ALA A 100 -7.26 -2.44 -7.15
N ALA A 101 -8.12 -3.38 -7.53
CA ALA A 101 -9.48 -3.43 -6.98
C ALA A 101 -9.46 -3.78 -5.50
N ARG A 102 -8.59 -4.70 -5.11
CA ARG A 102 -8.53 -5.15 -3.72
C ARG A 102 -8.11 -4.04 -2.77
N PHE A 103 -7.20 -3.18 -3.19
CA PHE A 103 -6.68 -2.10 -2.37
C PHE A 103 -7.22 -0.73 -2.81
N ALA A 104 -8.32 -0.71 -3.56
CA ALA A 104 -8.82 0.52 -4.18
C ALA A 104 -9.22 1.57 -3.17
N VAL A 105 -9.80 1.15 -2.03
CA VAL A 105 -10.34 2.08 -1.04
C VAL A 105 -9.29 2.35 0.03
N PRO A 106 -8.77 3.57 0.13
CA PRO A 106 -7.87 3.92 1.21
C PRO A 106 -8.56 3.75 2.56
N GLU A 107 -7.78 3.54 3.59
CA GLU A 107 -8.32 3.28 4.92
C GLU A 107 -7.80 4.30 5.91
N LEU A 108 -8.71 4.80 6.75
CA LEU A 108 -8.33 5.63 7.89
C LEU A 108 -8.16 4.69 9.07
N ILE A 109 -6.97 4.63 9.61
CA ILE A 109 -6.64 3.70 10.68
C ILE A 109 -6.25 4.51 11.91
N LEU A 110 -7.02 4.34 12.98
CA LEU A 110 -6.82 5.07 14.22
C LEU A 110 -6.47 4.08 15.32
N ARG A 111 -5.45 4.40 16.09
CA ARG A 111 -5.09 3.57 17.22
C ARG A 111 -5.79 4.09 18.47
N LEU A 112 -6.55 3.23 19.12
CA LEU A 112 -7.30 3.54 20.34
C LEU A 112 -6.80 2.63 21.44
N GLY A 113 -5.74 3.04 22.12
CA GLY A 113 -5.09 2.19 23.12
C GLY A 113 -4.46 0.99 22.45
N GLU A 114 -4.93 -0.21 22.78
CA GLU A 114 -4.43 -1.44 22.17
C GLU A 114 -5.29 -1.89 21.01
N ARG A 115 -6.28 -1.11 20.64
CA ARG A 115 -7.19 -1.46 19.56
C ARG A 115 -6.98 -0.52 18.39
N PHE A 116 -7.47 -0.97 17.23
CA PHE A 116 -7.46 -0.13 16.04
C PHE A 116 -8.88 0.02 15.52
N LEU A 117 -9.22 1.23 15.12
CA LEU A 117 -10.46 1.51 14.41
C LEU A 117 -10.10 1.72 12.96
N VAL A 118 -10.73 0.97 12.05
CA VAL A 118 -10.43 1.03 10.63
C VAL A 118 -11.69 1.44 9.89
N LEU A 119 -11.61 2.53 9.16
CA LEU A 119 -12.74 3.07 8.40
C LEU A 119 -12.31 3.28 6.96
N PRO A 120 -13.21 3.09 5.99
CA PRO A 120 -12.87 3.46 4.63
C PRO A 120 -12.68 4.99 4.57
N TYR A 121 -11.63 5.41 3.88
CA TYR A 121 -11.33 6.82 3.73
C TYR A 121 -11.66 7.25 2.32
N LYS A 122 -12.55 8.23 2.18
CA LYS A 122 -12.91 8.75 0.87
C LYS A 122 -12.61 10.23 0.84
N LYS A 123 -11.87 10.64 -0.18
CA LYS A 123 -11.68 12.05 -0.41
C LYS A 123 -12.98 12.65 -0.88
N GLU A 124 -13.25 13.88 -0.45
CA GLU A 124 -14.40 14.59 -0.91
C GLU A 124 -14.30 14.82 -2.40
N ALA A 125 -15.29 14.36 -3.12
CA ALA A 125 -15.30 14.57 -4.55
C ALA A 125 -15.38 16.06 -4.87
N GLY A 126 -16.11 16.77 -4.06
CA GLY A 126 -16.23 18.20 -4.29
C GLY A 126 -14.97 18.95 -3.98
N SER A 127 -14.09 18.29 -3.29
CA SER A 127 -12.85 18.99 -3.01
C SER A 127 -12.18 19.33 -4.28
N LYS A 128 -12.82 19.03 -5.28
CA LYS A 128 -12.46 19.56 -6.42
C LYS A 128 -13.20 20.74 -6.47
N ALA A 129 -13.54 21.10 -6.14
CA ALA A 129 -14.33 22.14 -6.23
C ALA A 129 -14.51 22.97 -5.14
N ASN A 130 -14.50 22.93 -4.83
CA ASN A 130 -14.80 23.37 -3.96
C ASN A 130 -14.14 23.74 -3.25
N GLY A 131 -13.82 23.75 -3.46
CA GLY A 131 -13.29 23.64 -2.75
C GLY A 131 -12.60 23.74 -2.18
N ASN A 132 -12.61 24.14 -2.17
CA ASN A 132 -12.05 23.86 -1.37
C ASN A 132 -11.43 23.54 -0.80
N SER A 133 -11.29 23.93 -0.82
CA SER A 133 -10.82 23.41 -0.07
C SER A 133 -10.22 23.08 0.58
N GLY A 134 -10.01 23.34 0.60
CA GLY A 134 -9.51 22.79 1.49
C GLY A 134 -9.01 22.43 1.91
N ARG A 135 -8.99 22.77 1.77
CA ARG A 135 -8.59 22.22 2.35
C ARG A 135 -7.94 21.74 2.73
N ALA A 136 -8.04 21.97 2.43
CA ALA A 136 -7.50 21.30 2.95
C ALA A 136 -7.03 20.98 3.43
N GLU A 137 -7.16 21.32 3.26
CA GLU A 137 -6.76 20.74 3.80
C GLU A 137 -6.19 20.24 4.36
N LYS A 138 -6.17 20.65 4.23
CA LYS A 138 -5.74 20.05 4.81
C LYS A 138 -5.08 19.55 5.32
N LYS A 139 -4.91 19.72 5.18
CA LYS A 139 -4.40 19.09 5.69
C LYS A 139 -3.82 18.89 6.42
N GLU A 140 -3.81 19.03 6.46
CA GLU A 140 -3.51 18.61 7.25
C GLU A 140 -3.05 17.98 7.93
N GLY A 141 -2.94 18.07 8.07
CA GLY A 141 -2.67 17.46 8.91
C GLY A 141 -2.15 16.47 9.12
N ARG A 142 -1.62 16.23 9.11
CA ARG A 142 -1.35 15.21 9.39
C ARG A 142 -0.57 15.04 10.12
#